data_eab60e2a83dc3eb69d9fe8bc497d1ce9
#
_entry.id   eab60e2a83dc3eb69d9fe8bc497d1ce9
#
_cell.length_a   1.000
_cell.length_b   1.000
_cell.length_c   1.000
_cell.angle_alpha   90.00
_cell.angle_beta   90.00
_cell.angle_gamma   90.00
#
_symmetry.space_group_name_H-M   'P 1'
#
loop_
_entity.id
_entity.type
_entity.pdbx_description
1 polymer ?
#
loop_
_entity_poly.entity_id
_entity_poly.type
_entity_poly.pdbx_seq_one_letter_code
_entity_poly.pdbx_strand_id
1 'polypeptide(L)'
;MAEQKRDYYEVLGVDKNADDAAIKKAYRVLAKKYHPDMNPGDKEAEQKFKEASEAYAVLSDPEKRRQYDQYGHAAFDGGAGGAGGFDFNGADFGDIFGDIFGDIFGGGRSRGARNNGPMKGANIRTSVHITFEEAVFGCKKEIDLTVKETCKTCNGSGAKPGTSPETCTKCGGKGQVVFTQQSFFGTVRNVQTCPDCQGTGKVIREKCPDCRGTGYIPMKKRYAVDIPAGIDNGQSTHMPGLGEPGVNGGPRGDVLVEVIVGRHPIFQRQEFDIFSTVPISFAVAALGGEVLIDTVDGKVVYDVKAGTQTDTKIRLRGKGVPSWRNKDVRGDHYVTLVVQTPDKLKPEAKELLKQFDALTGDSLNAVKNATEAGENGSKEKDSKDGKKKKFWK
;
A
#
# COMPACT_ATOMS: atom_id res chain seq x y z
N MET A 1 13.38 46.41 17.94
CA MET A 1 14.05 46.69 16.65
C MET A 1 13.42 45.76 15.65
N ALA A 2 12.76 46.26 14.58
CA ALA A 2 12.18 45.41 13.55
C ALA A 2 13.32 44.68 12.83
N GLU A 3 13.31 43.37 12.84
CA GLU A 3 14.24 42.55 12.06
C GLU A 3 14.02 42.91 10.59
N GLN A 4 15.04 43.44 9.93
CA GLN A 4 15.02 43.70 8.49
C GLN A 4 14.97 42.38 7.76
N LYS A 5 13.84 42.05 7.11
CA LYS A 5 13.71 40.85 6.26
C LYS A 5 14.73 40.91 5.13
N ARG A 6 15.44 39.82 4.89
CA ARG A 6 16.42 39.71 3.80
C ARG A 6 15.72 39.70 2.44
N ASP A 7 16.39 40.20 1.40
CA ASP A 7 15.88 40.16 0.03
C ASP A 7 15.60 38.71 -0.41
N TYR A 8 14.44 38.46 -1.03
CA TYR A 8 14.03 37.13 -1.45
C TYR A 8 14.96 36.50 -2.47
N TYR A 9 15.59 37.30 -3.35
CA TYR A 9 16.59 36.81 -4.30
C TYR A 9 17.87 36.37 -3.55
N GLU A 10 18.29 37.12 -2.53
CA GLU A 10 19.41 36.73 -1.68
C GLU A 10 19.11 35.49 -0.83
N VAL A 11 17.88 35.35 -0.32
CA VAL A 11 17.45 34.17 0.46
C VAL A 11 17.54 32.90 -0.42
N LEU A 12 17.13 32.96 -1.69
CA LEU A 12 17.23 31.84 -2.63
C LEU A 12 18.63 31.71 -3.26
N GLY A 13 19.49 32.72 -3.13
CA GLY A 13 20.84 32.74 -3.72
C GLY A 13 20.81 32.80 -5.25
N VAL A 14 19.87 33.56 -5.82
CA VAL A 14 19.70 33.76 -7.27
C VAL A 14 19.79 35.24 -7.65
N ASP A 15 20.14 35.52 -8.91
CA ASP A 15 20.12 36.87 -9.45
C ASP A 15 18.69 37.40 -9.63
N LYS A 16 18.51 38.75 -9.55
CA LYS A 16 17.20 39.39 -9.76
C LYS A 16 16.60 39.14 -11.15
N ASN A 17 17.45 38.83 -12.13
CA ASN A 17 17.03 38.48 -13.50
C ASN A 17 16.89 36.96 -13.71
N ALA A 18 16.98 36.14 -12.65
CA ALA A 18 16.87 34.69 -12.76
C ALA A 18 15.52 34.29 -13.35
N ASP A 19 15.53 33.30 -14.22
CA ASP A 19 14.33 32.69 -14.78
C ASP A 19 13.60 31.81 -13.75
N ASP A 20 12.36 31.48 -14.03
CA ASP A 20 11.52 30.66 -13.14
C ASP A 20 12.13 29.28 -12.90
N ALA A 21 12.88 28.73 -13.87
CA ALA A 21 13.54 27.43 -13.73
C ALA A 21 14.72 27.50 -12.73
N ALA A 22 15.49 28.61 -12.75
CA ALA A 22 16.56 28.86 -11.80
C ALA A 22 16.02 29.06 -10.37
N ILE A 23 14.97 29.88 -10.22
CA ILE A 23 14.28 30.10 -8.94
C ILE A 23 13.79 28.77 -8.36
N LYS A 24 13.10 27.96 -9.14
CA LYS A 24 12.59 26.65 -8.73
C LYS A 24 13.71 25.68 -8.37
N LYS A 25 14.81 25.68 -9.10
CA LYS A 25 15.99 24.83 -8.82
C LYS A 25 16.65 25.24 -7.49
N ALA A 26 16.87 26.52 -7.28
CA ALA A 26 17.47 27.07 -6.05
C ALA A 26 16.61 26.72 -4.81
N TYR A 27 15.30 26.94 -4.90
CA TYR A 27 14.38 26.56 -3.83
C TYR A 27 14.46 25.05 -3.51
N ARG A 28 14.45 24.17 -4.51
CA ARG A 28 14.53 22.71 -4.27
C ARG A 28 15.80 22.30 -3.53
N VAL A 29 16.92 22.94 -3.82
CA VAL A 29 18.19 22.68 -3.13
C VAL A 29 18.11 23.09 -1.67
N LEU A 30 17.60 24.29 -1.39
CA LEU A 30 17.45 24.80 -0.04
C LEU A 30 16.41 24.02 0.78
N ALA A 31 15.27 23.71 0.16
CA ALA A 31 14.21 22.92 0.77
C ALA A 31 14.70 21.52 1.18
N LYS A 32 15.48 20.86 0.32
CA LYS A 32 16.08 19.55 0.65
C LYS A 32 17.13 19.67 1.76
N LYS A 33 17.94 20.73 1.75
CA LYS A 33 19.02 20.95 2.73
C LYS A 33 18.48 21.25 4.13
N TYR A 34 17.41 22.04 4.24
CA TYR A 34 16.84 22.51 5.49
C TYR A 34 15.50 21.85 5.84
N HIS A 35 15.18 20.70 5.20
CA HIS A 35 13.94 19.98 5.48
C HIS A 35 13.85 19.56 6.95
N PRO A 36 12.68 19.71 7.63
CA PRO A 36 12.53 19.32 9.03
C PRO A 36 12.85 17.85 9.30
N ASP A 37 12.52 16.94 8.37
CA ASP A 37 12.82 15.50 8.50
C ASP A 37 14.33 15.20 8.45
N MET A 38 15.09 16.04 7.75
CA MET A 38 16.55 15.90 7.66
C MET A 38 17.32 16.62 8.78
N ASN A 39 16.66 17.60 9.44
CA ASN A 39 17.22 18.42 10.51
C ASN A 39 16.26 18.50 11.71
N PRO A 40 15.92 17.36 12.35
CA PRO A 40 14.93 17.36 13.43
C PRO A 40 15.44 18.16 14.63
N GLY A 41 14.67 19.20 15.05
CA GLY A 41 14.96 20.03 16.22
C GLY A 41 15.94 21.17 15.99
N ASP A 42 16.45 21.36 14.77
CA ASP A 42 17.32 22.50 14.42
C ASP A 42 16.48 23.75 14.06
N LYS A 43 16.39 24.68 14.99
CA LYS A 43 15.64 25.94 14.82
C LYS A 43 16.20 26.85 13.73
N GLU A 44 17.52 26.83 13.49
CA GLU A 44 18.12 27.63 12.42
C GLU A 44 17.77 27.03 11.04
N ALA A 45 17.77 25.71 10.90
CA ALA A 45 17.34 25.03 9.67
C ALA A 45 15.85 25.29 9.42
N GLU A 46 15.01 25.24 10.44
CA GLU A 46 13.59 25.58 10.35
C GLU A 46 13.34 27.01 9.89
N GLN A 47 14.08 27.98 10.45
CA GLN A 47 13.97 29.39 10.05
C GLN A 47 14.40 29.60 8.60
N LYS A 48 15.53 29.02 8.17
CA LYS A 48 16.02 29.09 6.78
C LYS A 48 15.06 28.42 5.80
N PHE A 49 14.40 27.35 6.22
CA PHE A 49 13.37 26.69 5.43
C PHE A 49 12.13 27.58 5.24
N LYS A 50 11.68 28.25 6.31
CA LYS A 50 10.56 29.20 6.28
C LYS A 50 10.87 30.38 5.35
N GLU A 51 12.02 31.00 5.50
CA GLU A 51 12.46 32.12 4.65
C GLU A 51 12.56 31.70 3.17
N ALA A 52 13.13 30.53 2.86
CA ALA A 52 13.22 30.04 1.50
C ALA A 52 11.84 29.73 0.90
N SER A 53 10.90 29.23 1.69
CA SER A 53 9.55 28.94 1.25
C SER A 53 8.74 30.21 0.98
N GLU A 54 8.89 31.24 1.85
CA GLU A 54 8.29 32.57 1.66
C GLU A 54 8.82 33.23 0.39
N ALA A 55 10.13 33.24 0.19
CA ALA A 55 10.78 33.78 -1.00
C ALA A 55 10.29 33.10 -2.29
N TYR A 56 10.17 31.77 -2.28
CA TYR A 56 9.69 31.02 -3.43
C TYR A 56 8.20 31.29 -3.70
N ALA A 57 7.36 31.42 -2.68
CA ALA A 57 5.93 31.70 -2.83
C ALA A 57 5.67 33.06 -3.52
N VAL A 58 6.56 34.02 -3.34
CA VAL A 58 6.48 35.33 -3.99
C VAL A 58 7.14 35.33 -5.37
N LEU A 59 8.34 34.78 -5.51
CA LEU A 59 9.12 34.85 -6.75
C LEU A 59 8.68 33.87 -7.83
N SER A 60 7.92 32.81 -7.48
CA SER A 60 7.40 31.84 -8.45
C SER A 60 6.14 32.30 -9.19
N ASP A 61 5.46 33.32 -8.68
CA ASP A 61 4.28 33.92 -9.30
C ASP A 61 4.66 35.20 -10.04
N PRO A 62 4.45 35.31 -11.36
CA PRO A 62 4.86 36.47 -12.15
C PRO A 62 4.22 37.78 -11.70
N GLU A 63 3.01 37.76 -11.11
CA GLU A 63 2.36 38.97 -10.63
C GLU A 63 2.92 39.41 -9.27
N LYS A 64 3.10 38.47 -8.36
CA LYS A 64 3.71 38.74 -7.05
C LYS A 64 5.17 39.16 -7.19
N ARG A 65 5.93 38.53 -8.08
CA ARG A 65 7.30 38.91 -8.39
C ARG A 65 7.39 40.35 -8.85
N ARG A 66 6.51 40.78 -9.79
CA ARG A 66 6.44 42.18 -10.25
C ARG A 66 6.12 43.15 -9.12
N GLN A 67 5.19 42.78 -8.23
CA GLN A 67 4.85 43.60 -7.06
C GLN A 67 6.04 43.70 -6.08
N TYR A 68 6.74 42.57 -5.88
CA TYR A 68 7.95 42.56 -5.05
C TYR A 68 9.07 43.38 -5.65
N ASP A 69 9.30 43.31 -6.95
CA ASP A 69 10.33 44.08 -7.66
C ASP A 69 10.06 45.59 -7.60
N GLN A 70 8.78 46.01 -7.53
CA GLN A 70 8.39 47.43 -7.46
C GLN A 70 8.38 48.00 -6.02
N TYR A 71 7.88 47.24 -5.07
CA TYR A 71 7.57 47.75 -3.72
C TYR A 71 8.33 47.01 -2.60
N GLY A 72 9.15 46.00 -2.94
CA GLY A 72 9.87 45.20 -1.94
C GLY A 72 8.94 44.45 -0.98
N HIS A 73 9.42 44.22 0.23
CA HIS A 73 8.62 43.58 1.29
C HIS A 73 7.37 44.37 1.69
N ALA A 74 7.37 45.70 1.50
CA ALA A 74 6.23 46.57 1.83
C ALA A 74 4.95 46.21 1.03
N ALA A 75 5.09 45.54 -0.13
CA ALA A 75 3.95 45.06 -0.90
C ALA A 75 3.14 43.97 -0.16
N PHE A 76 3.78 43.29 0.79
CA PHE A 76 3.21 42.14 1.49
C PHE A 76 3.07 42.32 3.01
N ASP A 77 3.69 43.38 3.59
CA ASP A 77 3.66 43.67 5.02
C ASP A 77 2.49 44.61 5.43
N GLY A 78 1.71 45.11 4.47
CA GLY A 78 0.66 46.10 4.71
C GLY A 78 -0.72 45.51 4.86
N GLY A 79 -1.19 45.30 6.06
CA GLY A 79 -2.58 45.04 6.40
C GLY A 79 -3.49 46.24 6.22
N ALA A 80 -3.81 46.68 4.98
CA ALA A 80 -4.96 47.52 4.69
C ALA A 80 -5.31 47.54 3.19
N GLY A 81 -6.31 46.76 2.81
CA GLY A 81 -7.10 46.94 1.58
C GLY A 81 -6.62 46.19 0.34
N GLY A 82 -7.01 44.96 0.18
CA GLY A 82 -7.01 44.27 -1.09
C GLY A 82 -6.67 42.77 -0.98
N ALA A 83 -7.69 41.94 -1.07
CA ALA A 83 -7.71 40.49 -1.34
C ALA A 83 -6.36 39.73 -1.25
N GLY A 84 -6.03 39.18 -0.08
CA GLY A 84 -4.99 38.16 0.05
C GLY A 84 -3.83 38.45 0.99
N GLY A 85 -4.05 39.16 2.10
CA GLY A 85 -3.05 39.32 3.16
C GLY A 85 -2.83 38.01 3.90
N PHE A 86 -1.72 37.34 3.63
CA PHE A 86 -1.27 36.20 4.42
C PHE A 86 -0.49 36.73 5.64
N ASP A 87 -1.15 36.66 6.80
CA ASP A 87 -0.48 36.93 8.10
C ASP A 87 0.36 35.68 8.44
N PHE A 88 1.67 35.77 8.22
CA PHE A 88 2.64 34.71 8.55
C PHE A 88 3.03 34.66 10.02
N ASN A 89 2.43 35.50 10.86
CA ASN A 89 2.92 35.73 12.21
C ASN A 89 2.01 35.09 13.28
N GLY A 90 1.74 33.81 13.23
CA GLY A 90 1.11 33.16 14.38
C GLY A 90 0.19 31.97 14.17
N ALA A 91 0.04 31.44 12.98
CA ALA A 91 -0.79 30.25 12.77
C ALA A 91 0.06 28.99 12.63
N ASP A 92 -0.41 27.94 13.27
CA ASP A 92 0.15 26.59 13.30
C ASP A 92 0.56 26.12 11.89
N PHE A 93 1.87 25.97 11.68
CA PHE A 93 2.53 25.77 10.37
C PHE A 93 2.11 24.46 9.68
N GLY A 94 1.46 23.55 10.40
CA GLY A 94 1.00 22.25 9.89
C GLY A 94 -0.22 22.34 8.98
N ASP A 95 -1.21 23.18 9.28
CA ASP A 95 -2.47 23.26 8.55
C ASP A 95 -2.36 24.12 7.28
N ILE A 96 -1.57 25.20 7.32
CA ILE A 96 -1.38 26.12 6.17
C ILE A 96 -0.46 25.47 5.13
N PHE A 97 0.52 24.69 5.56
CA PHE A 97 1.45 23.99 4.67
C PHE A 97 0.76 22.85 3.89
N GLY A 98 -0.20 22.17 4.49
CA GLY A 98 -1.00 21.14 3.84
C GLY A 98 -1.90 21.69 2.74
N ASP A 99 -2.51 22.85 2.95
CA ASP A 99 -3.45 23.45 1.99
C ASP A 99 -2.74 24.18 0.85
N ILE A 100 -1.65 24.88 1.08
CA ILE A 100 -0.90 25.63 0.03
C ILE A 100 0.01 24.69 -0.77
N PHE A 101 0.67 23.74 -0.13
CA PHE A 101 1.57 22.79 -0.80
C PHE A 101 0.81 21.70 -1.54
N GLY A 102 -0.36 21.28 -1.03
CA GLY A 102 -1.26 20.36 -1.71
C GLY A 102 -1.85 20.94 -3.00
N ASP A 103 -2.06 22.24 -3.06
CA ASP A 103 -2.65 22.92 -4.23
C ASP A 103 -1.58 23.30 -5.29
N ILE A 104 -0.35 23.61 -4.89
CA ILE A 104 0.73 24.03 -5.80
C ILE A 104 1.54 22.86 -6.35
N PHE A 105 1.75 21.77 -5.57
CA PHE A 105 2.54 20.61 -5.99
C PHE A 105 1.72 19.37 -6.36
N GLY A 106 0.47 19.29 -5.93
CA GLY A 106 -0.46 18.20 -6.23
C GLY A 106 -1.38 18.49 -7.41
N GLY A 107 -0.88 19.07 -8.50
CA GLY A 107 -1.62 19.26 -9.77
C GLY A 107 -3.05 19.75 -9.56
N GLY A 108 -3.25 21.06 -9.59
CA GLY A 108 -4.50 21.83 -9.54
C GLY A 108 -5.80 21.04 -9.65
N ARG A 109 -6.35 20.63 -8.51
CA ARG A 109 -7.78 20.32 -8.42
C ARG A 109 -8.45 21.44 -7.63
N SER A 110 -8.74 22.52 -8.33
CA SER A 110 -9.71 23.53 -7.94
C SER A 110 -10.96 22.83 -7.34
N ARG A 111 -11.11 22.94 -6.01
CA ARG A 111 -12.38 22.62 -5.31
C ARG A 111 -13.45 23.68 -5.61
N GLY A 112 -13.68 24.02 -6.85
CA GLY A 112 -14.64 25.08 -7.16
C GLY A 112 -15.12 25.02 -8.58
N ALA A 113 -15.89 24.08 -8.90
CA ALA A 113 -16.96 23.93 -9.88
C ALA A 113 -17.03 22.45 -10.22
N ARG A 114 -17.99 21.72 -9.67
CA ARG A 114 -18.36 20.44 -10.27
C ARG A 114 -18.78 20.75 -11.70
N ASN A 115 -17.83 20.58 -12.62
CA ASN A 115 -18.12 20.69 -14.03
C ASN A 115 -19.22 19.68 -14.35
N ASN A 116 -20.34 20.13 -14.91
CA ASN A 116 -21.35 19.27 -15.53
C ASN A 116 -20.81 18.56 -16.78
N GLY A 117 -19.49 18.50 -16.95
CA GLY A 117 -18.82 17.78 -18.00
C GLY A 117 -18.87 16.26 -17.85
N PRO A 118 -18.46 15.52 -18.87
CA PRO A 118 -18.35 14.05 -18.81
C PRO A 118 -17.40 13.63 -17.69
N MET A 119 -17.89 12.81 -16.77
CA MET A 119 -17.09 12.31 -15.64
C MET A 119 -16.99 10.80 -15.73
N LYS A 120 -15.78 10.26 -15.50
CA LYS A 120 -15.54 8.81 -15.44
C LYS A 120 -16.36 8.19 -14.31
N GLY A 121 -16.93 7.02 -14.59
CA GLY A 121 -17.67 6.24 -13.59
C GLY A 121 -16.77 5.75 -12.46
N ALA A 122 -17.40 5.38 -11.35
CA ALA A 122 -16.69 4.81 -10.21
C ALA A 122 -16.09 3.45 -10.54
N ASN A 123 -14.93 3.17 -9.95
CA ASN A 123 -14.32 1.86 -10.05
C ASN A 123 -15.04 0.86 -9.12
N ILE A 124 -15.20 -0.37 -9.59
CA ILE A 124 -15.73 -1.49 -8.81
C ILE A 124 -14.53 -2.26 -8.25
N ARG A 125 -14.57 -2.57 -6.96
CA ARG A 125 -13.60 -3.44 -6.30
C ARG A 125 -14.24 -4.78 -6.01
N THR A 126 -13.53 -5.86 -6.32
CA THR A 126 -13.94 -7.23 -6.00
C THR A 126 -12.70 -8.04 -5.66
N SER A 127 -12.88 -9.20 -5.04
CA SER A 127 -11.79 -10.11 -4.71
C SER A 127 -11.98 -11.47 -5.37
N VAL A 128 -10.88 -12.15 -5.62
CA VAL A 128 -10.86 -13.51 -6.15
C VAL A 128 -9.90 -14.36 -5.33
N HIS A 129 -10.33 -15.57 -4.97
CA HIS A 129 -9.50 -16.53 -4.27
C HIS A 129 -8.84 -17.47 -5.26
N ILE A 130 -7.52 -17.62 -5.12
CA ILE A 130 -6.71 -18.55 -5.92
C ILE A 130 -5.86 -19.42 -5.02
N THR A 131 -5.43 -20.57 -5.53
CA THR A 131 -4.47 -21.42 -4.84
C THR A 131 -3.05 -20.87 -4.94
N PHE A 132 -2.13 -21.45 -4.17
CA PHE A 132 -0.72 -21.08 -4.22
C PHE A 132 -0.11 -21.35 -5.60
N GLU A 133 -0.41 -22.51 -6.18
CA GLU A 133 0.07 -22.92 -7.51
C GLU A 133 -0.48 -21.99 -8.59
N GLU A 134 -1.77 -21.63 -8.51
CA GLU A 134 -2.38 -20.68 -9.43
C GLU A 134 -1.72 -19.29 -9.35
N ALA A 135 -1.25 -18.88 -8.16
CA ALA A 135 -0.51 -17.64 -8.00
C ALA A 135 0.90 -17.73 -8.62
N VAL A 136 1.57 -18.90 -8.53
CA VAL A 136 2.89 -19.13 -9.11
C VAL A 136 2.85 -19.16 -10.63
N PHE A 137 1.90 -19.94 -11.21
CA PHE A 137 1.86 -20.18 -12.66
C PHE A 137 0.94 -19.22 -13.42
N GLY A 138 0.10 -18.47 -12.70
CA GLY A 138 -0.98 -17.70 -13.30
C GLY A 138 -2.18 -18.57 -13.66
N CYS A 139 -3.33 -17.94 -13.73
CA CYS A 139 -4.57 -18.65 -14.09
C CYS A 139 -5.60 -17.69 -14.70
N LYS A 140 -6.66 -18.27 -15.27
CA LYS A 140 -7.86 -17.55 -15.68
C LYS A 140 -8.99 -17.91 -14.72
N LYS A 141 -9.58 -16.90 -14.10
CA LYS A 141 -10.73 -17.07 -13.20
C LYS A 141 -11.94 -16.36 -13.73
N GLU A 142 -13.10 -16.94 -13.55
CA GLU A 142 -14.37 -16.27 -13.81
C GLU A 142 -14.90 -15.61 -12.55
N ILE A 143 -15.33 -14.36 -12.67
CA ILE A 143 -15.96 -13.60 -11.60
C ILE A 143 -17.34 -13.15 -12.04
N ASP A 144 -18.31 -13.24 -11.13
CA ASP A 144 -19.65 -12.73 -11.34
C ASP A 144 -19.77 -11.34 -10.71
N LEU A 145 -20.03 -10.34 -11.56
CA LEU A 145 -20.17 -8.95 -11.12
C LEU A 145 -21.57 -8.44 -11.43
N THR A 146 -22.15 -7.70 -10.49
CA THR A 146 -23.35 -6.94 -10.75
C THR A 146 -22.95 -5.54 -11.21
N VAL A 147 -23.09 -5.30 -12.51
CA VAL A 147 -22.75 -4.02 -13.15
C VAL A 147 -24.02 -3.30 -13.58
N LYS A 148 -23.99 -1.98 -13.54
CA LYS A 148 -25.11 -1.16 -14.07
C LYS A 148 -24.97 -1.05 -15.58
N GLU A 149 -25.98 -1.51 -16.29
CA GLU A 149 -26.10 -1.38 -17.74
C GLU A 149 -27.12 -0.31 -18.10
N THR A 150 -26.91 0.35 -19.23
CA THR A 150 -27.86 1.36 -19.73
C THR A 150 -29.21 0.72 -19.95
N CYS A 151 -30.23 1.31 -19.39
CA CYS A 151 -31.62 0.84 -19.55
C CYS A 151 -32.01 0.91 -21.03
N LYS A 152 -32.36 -0.23 -21.62
CA LYS A 152 -32.74 -0.32 -23.05
C LYS A 152 -34.02 0.43 -23.36
N THR A 153 -34.94 0.53 -22.40
CA THR A 153 -36.27 1.14 -22.55
C THR A 153 -36.19 2.68 -22.66
N CYS A 154 -35.31 3.32 -21.89
CA CYS A 154 -35.17 4.77 -21.91
C CYS A 154 -33.80 5.24 -22.49
N ASN A 155 -32.96 4.33 -22.96
CA ASN A 155 -31.63 4.63 -23.47
C ASN A 155 -30.77 5.51 -22.54
N GLY A 156 -30.90 5.27 -21.21
CA GLY A 156 -30.13 6.00 -20.20
C GLY A 156 -30.74 7.34 -19.75
N SER A 157 -31.84 7.81 -20.35
CA SER A 157 -32.46 9.09 -19.99
C SER A 157 -33.15 9.06 -18.61
N GLY A 158 -33.57 7.89 -18.14
CA GLY A 158 -34.35 7.71 -16.93
C GLY A 158 -35.84 8.15 -17.09
N ALA A 159 -36.17 8.80 -18.20
CA ALA A 159 -37.55 9.23 -18.48
C ALA A 159 -38.34 8.13 -19.19
N LYS A 160 -39.65 8.14 -19.04
CA LYS A 160 -40.55 7.24 -19.75
C LYS A 160 -40.42 7.41 -21.25
N PRO A 161 -40.47 6.34 -22.07
CA PRO A 161 -40.45 6.43 -23.52
C PRO A 161 -41.50 7.44 -24.03
N GLY A 162 -41.06 8.34 -24.91
CA GLY A 162 -41.89 9.45 -25.42
C GLY A 162 -41.82 10.75 -24.61
N THR A 163 -41.14 10.74 -23.45
CA THR A 163 -40.88 11.94 -22.65
C THR A 163 -39.34 12.17 -22.52
N SER A 164 -38.96 13.40 -22.21
CA SER A 164 -37.54 13.77 -22.02
C SER A 164 -37.31 14.43 -20.67
N PRO A 165 -36.12 14.32 -20.09
CA PRO A 165 -35.76 15.07 -18.90
C PRO A 165 -35.78 16.57 -19.18
N GLU A 166 -36.46 17.35 -18.32
CA GLU A 166 -36.56 18.81 -18.42
C GLU A 166 -35.42 19.47 -17.64
N THR A 167 -34.99 20.65 -18.08
CA THR A 167 -33.99 21.44 -17.34
C THR A 167 -34.61 21.89 -16.01
N CYS A 168 -33.86 21.66 -14.92
CA CYS A 168 -34.30 22.06 -13.57
C CYS A 168 -34.47 23.59 -13.50
N THR A 169 -35.65 24.08 -13.27
CA THR A 169 -35.97 25.52 -13.21
C THR A 169 -35.28 26.21 -12.04
N LYS A 170 -35.12 25.53 -10.91
CA LYS A 170 -34.54 26.09 -9.69
C LYS A 170 -33.03 26.41 -9.81
N CYS A 171 -32.29 25.60 -10.50
CA CYS A 171 -30.86 25.81 -10.71
C CYS A 171 -30.51 26.20 -12.14
N GLY A 172 -31.44 26.29 -13.06
CA GLY A 172 -31.19 26.59 -14.46
C GLY A 172 -30.28 25.58 -15.14
N GLY A 173 -30.35 24.30 -14.76
CA GLY A 173 -29.48 23.24 -15.31
C GLY A 173 -28.11 23.11 -14.63
N LYS A 174 -27.73 24.00 -13.72
CA LYS A 174 -26.41 24.02 -13.07
C LYS A 174 -26.21 22.92 -12.02
N GLY A 175 -27.27 22.28 -11.54
CA GLY A 175 -27.21 21.26 -10.49
C GLY A 175 -26.94 21.80 -9.09
N GLN A 176 -26.62 23.08 -8.96
CA GLN A 176 -26.29 23.75 -7.70
C GLN A 176 -27.05 25.06 -7.57
N VAL A 177 -27.35 25.42 -6.33
CA VAL A 177 -27.93 26.73 -5.99
C VAL A 177 -27.00 27.47 -5.06
N VAL A 178 -26.87 28.77 -5.27
CA VAL A 178 -26.02 29.64 -4.47
C VAL A 178 -26.89 30.40 -3.50
N PHE A 179 -26.68 30.18 -2.23
CA PHE A 179 -27.28 30.95 -1.16
C PHE A 179 -26.33 32.04 -0.74
N THR A 180 -26.78 33.27 -0.82
CA THR A 180 -25.98 34.42 -0.35
C THR A 180 -26.55 34.79 1.02
N GLN A 181 -25.74 34.66 2.06
CA GLN A 181 -26.08 34.99 3.42
C GLN A 181 -25.28 36.23 3.86
N GLN A 182 -25.95 37.26 4.25
CA GLN A 182 -25.30 38.42 4.89
C GLN A 182 -24.99 38.07 6.33
N SER A 183 -23.69 38.11 6.67
CA SER A 183 -23.15 37.98 8.01
C SER A 183 -22.63 39.36 8.47
N PHE A 184 -22.48 39.55 9.77
CA PHE A 184 -21.91 40.77 10.35
C PHE A 184 -20.48 41.10 9.82
N PHE A 185 -19.80 40.08 9.29
CA PHE A 185 -18.43 40.18 8.71
C PHE A 185 -18.39 40.20 7.16
N GLY A 186 -19.56 40.35 6.51
CA GLY A 186 -19.62 40.38 5.05
C GLY A 186 -20.59 39.36 4.45
N THR A 187 -20.63 39.34 3.13
CA THR A 187 -21.53 38.46 2.36
C THR A 187 -20.84 37.12 2.10
N VAL A 188 -21.35 36.06 2.69
CA VAL A 188 -20.89 34.67 2.49
C VAL A 188 -21.75 34.02 1.39
N ARG A 189 -21.11 33.53 0.33
CA ARG A 189 -21.73 32.74 -0.72
C ARG A 189 -21.57 31.26 -0.43
N ASN A 190 -22.66 30.57 -0.12
CA ASN A 190 -22.67 29.14 0.12
C ASN A 190 -23.28 28.42 -1.09
N VAL A 191 -22.52 27.48 -1.68
CA VAL A 191 -22.94 26.69 -2.84
C VAL A 191 -23.45 25.34 -2.33
N GLN A 192 -24.73 25.06 -2.54
CA GLN A 192 -25.35 23.80 -2.15
C GLN A 192 -25.87 23.02 -3.37
N THR A 193 -25.90 21.70 -3.27
CA THR A 193 -26.53 20.84 -4.27
C THR A 193 -28.03 21.21 -4.39
N CYS A 194 -28.50 21.40 -5.60
CA CYS A 194 -29.91 21.72 -5.82
C CYS A 194 -30.82 20.62 -5.28
N PRO A 195 -31.75 20.91 -4.35
CA PRO A 195 -32.60 19.89 -3.73
C PRO A 195 -33.57 19.24 -4.72
N ASP A 196 -33.97 19.95 -5.76
CA ASP A 196 -35.00 19.47 -6.70
C ASP A 196 -34.40 18.47 -7.71
N CYS A 197 -33.22 18.72 -8.21
CA CYS A 197 -32.55 17.83 -9.19
C CYS A 197 -31.41 17.01 -8.58
N GLN A 198 -31.12 17.19 -7.30
CA GLN A 198 -30.02 16.47 -6.60
C GLN A 198 -28.69 16.47 -7.32
N GLY A 199 -28.37 17.59 -7.96
CA GLY A 199 -27.10 17.79 -8.65
C GLY A 199 -27.09 17.43 -10.14
N THR A 200 -28.14 16.81 -10.67
CA THR A 200 -28.20 16.39 -12.08
C THR A 200 -28.46 17.53 -13.06
N GLY A 201 -28.99 18.67 -12.61
CA GLY A 201 -29.42 19.79 -13.44
C GLY A 201 -30.69 19.52 -14.24
N LYS A 202 -31.23 18.30 -14.19
CA LYS A 202 -32.41 17.86 -14.93
C LYS A 202 -33.44 17.25 -13.98
N VAL A 203 -34.74 17.41 -14.31
CA VAL A 203 -35.87 16.85 -13.57
C VAL A 203 -36.65 15.91 -14.48
N ILE A 204 -36.94 14.72 -14.01
CA ILE A 204 -37.73 13.71 -14.71
C ILE A 204 -39.10 13.68 -14.08
N ARG A 205 -40.16 14.15 -14.78
CA ARG A 205 -41.52 14.13 -14.31
C ARG A 205 -42.13 12.73 -14.37
N GLU A 206 -42.00 12.07 -15.53
CA GLU A 206 -42.42 10.69 -15.70
C GLU A 206 -41.23 9.76 -15.74
N LYS A 207 -41.08 8.96 -14.70
CA LYS A 207 -39.96 8.03 -14.58
C LYS A 207 -40.16 6.80 -15.46
N CYS A 208 -39.08 6.32 -16.08
CA CYS A 208 -39.09 5.05 -16.78
C CYS A 208 -39.48 3.91 -15.84
N PRO A 209 -40.44 3.03 -16.23
CA PRO A 209 -40.92 1.96 -15.36
C PRO A 209 -39.84 0.95 -15.01
N ASP A 210 -38.94 0.65 -15.91
CA ASP A 210 -37.93 -0.38 -15.73
C ASP A 210 -36.76 0.07 -14.83
N CYS A 211 -36.22 1.25 -15.06
CA CYS A 211 -35.09 1.75 -14.29
C CYS A 211 -35.51 2.73 -13.15
N ARG A 212 -36.78 3.07 -13.05
CA ARG A 212 -37.33 3.96 -12.01
C ARG A 212 -36.66 5.34 -11.92
N GLY A 213 -36.21 5.85 -13.06
CA GLY A 213 -35.58 7.16 -13.16
C GLY A 213 -34.04 7.16 -13.10
N THR A 214 -33.43 6.02 -12.84
CA THR A 214 -31.93 5.94 -12.73
C THR A 214 -31.22 5.95 -14.08
N GLY A 215 -31.88 5.56 -15.17
CA GLY A 215 -31.28 5.37 -16.48
C GLY A 215 -30.50 4.06 -16.62
N TYR A 216 -30.32 3.30 -15.55
CA TYR A 216 -29.50 2.09 -15.51
C TYR A 216 -30.23 0.93 -14.82
N ILE A 217 -29.91 -0.29 -15.24
CA ILE A 217 -30.46 -1.52 -14.67
C ILE A 217 -29.28 -2.38 -14.19
N PRO A 218 -29.32 -2.92 -12.96
CA PRO A 218 -28.29 -3.84 -12.48
C PRO A 218 -28.41 -5.17 -13.23
N MET A 219 -27.30 -5.61 -13.82
CA MET A 219 -27.20 -6.90 -14.50
C MET A 219 -26.02 -7.68 -13.95
N LYS A 220 -26.24 -8.98 -13.67
CA LYS A 220 -25.16 -9.89 -13.36
C LYS A 220 -24.46 -10.29 -14.66
N LYS A 221 -23.15 -10.05 -14.72
CA LYS A 221 -22.30 -10.44 -15.85
C LYS A 221 -21.12 -11.23 -15.34
N ARG A 222 -20.74 -12.24 -16.12
CA ARG A 222 -19.57 -13.05 -15.87
C ARG A 222 -18.40 -12.55 -16.71
N TYR A 223 -17.28 -12.32 -16.07
CA TYR A 223 -16.04 -11.85 -16.69
C TYR A 223 -14.89 -12.79 -16.40
N ALA A 224 -14.12 -13.12 -17.43
CA ALA A 224 -12.87 -13.83 -17.27
C ALA A 224 -11.77 -12.85 -16.88
N VAL A 225 -11.06 -13.13 -15.80
CA VAL A 225 -9.93 -12.35 -15.28
C VAL A 225 -8.66 -13.14 -15.54
N ASP A 226 -7.73 -12.56 -16.26
CA ASP A 226 -6.38 -13.12 -16.42
C ASP A 226 -5.51 -12.70 -15.24
N ILE A 227 -5.07 -13.68 -14.46
CA ILE A 227 -4.20 -13.50 -13.31
C ILE A 227 -2.78 -13.86 -13.74
N PRO A 228 -1.84 -12.91 -13.77
CA PRO A 228 -0.48 -13.16 -14.22
C PRO A 228 0.27 -14.08 -13.25
N ALA A 229 1.20 -14.86 -13.80
CA ALA A 229 2.12 -15.69 -13.01
C ALA A 229 2.96 -14.81 -12.08
N GLY A 230 3.17 -15.30 -10.85
CA GLY A 230 3.98 -14.59 -9.86
C GLY A 230 3.25 -13.51 -9.07
N ILE A 231 1.94 -13.35 -9.26
CA ILE A 231 1.13 -12.41 -8.49
C ILE A 231 1.24 -12.71 -6.98
N ASP A 232 1.23 -11.66 -6.16
CA ASP A 232 1.29 -11.81 -4.72
C ASP A 232 -0.07 -11.56 -4.05
N ASN A 233 -0.20 -12.02 -2.81
CA ASN A 233 -1.40 -11.80 -2.03
C ASN A 233 -1.67 -10.30 -1.82
N GLY A 234 -2.93 -9.88 -2.00
CA GLY A 234 -3.34 -8.48 -1.90
C GLY A 234 -3.02 -7.61 -3.12
N GLN A 235 -2.36 -8.15 -4.15
CA GLN A 235 -2.18 -7.43 -5.41
C GLN A 235 -3.48 -7.42 -6.21
N SER A 236 -3.67 -6.36 -7.02
CA SER A 236 -4.90 -6.18 -7.79
C SER A 236 -4.61 -6.23 -9.30
N THR A 237 -5.46 -6.97 -10.02
CA THR A 237 -5.52 -6.94 -11.48
C THR A 237 -6.55 -5.91 -11.93
N HIS A 238 -6.21 -5.13 -12.94
CA HIS A 238 -7.01 -4.05 -13.48
C HIS A 238 -7.72 -4.46 -14.77
N MET A 239 -9.05 -4.31 -14.80
CA MET A 239 -9.88 -4.55 -15.97
C MET A 239 -10.52 -3.24 -16.40
N PRO A 240 -10.04 -2.59 -17.48
CA PRO A 240 -10.47 -1.26 -17.89
C PRO A 240 -11.89 -1.25 -18.46
N GLY A 241 -12.66 -0.20 -18.17
CA GLY A 241 -13.96 0.07 -18.76
C GLY A 241 -15.10 -0.86 -18.34
N LEU A 242 -14.92 -1.72 -17.35
CA LEU A 242 -15.94 -2.66 -16.86
C LEU A 242 -16.61 -2.21 -15.54
N GLY A 243 -16.23 -1.04 -15.01
CA GLY A 243 -16.78 -0.46 -13.80
C GLY A 243 -18.15 0.18 -13.99
N GLU A 244 -18.54 1.05 -13.07
CA GLU A 244 -19.80 1.80 -13.11
C GLU A 244 -19.85 2.73 -14.34
N PRO A 245 -21.05 2.99 -14.88
CA PRO A 245 -21.20 3.93 -15.99
C PRO A 245 -20.79 5.33 -15.56
N GLY A 246 -20.20 6.07 -16.50
CA GLY A 246 -19.85 7.48 -16.29
C GLY A 246 -21.05 8.39 -16.23
N VAL A 247 -20.87 9.57 -15.66
CA VAL A 247 -21.89 10.61 -15.56
C VAL A 247 -21.76 11.57 -16.73
N ASN A 248 -22.89 12.09 -17.24
CA ASN A 248 -22.96 13.05 -18.34
C ASN A 248 -22.22 12.58 -19.63
N GLY A 249 -22.33 11.28 -19.97
CA GLY A 249 -21.66 10.71 -21.14
C GLY A 249 -20.17 10.43 -20.95
N GLY A 250 -19.67 10.47 -19.73
CA GLY A 250 -18.30 10.08 -19.40
C GLY A 250 -18.03 8.58 -19.61
N PRO A 251 -16.77 8.16 -19.67
CA PRO A 251 -16.40 6.76 -19.81
C PRO A 251 -16.75 5.96 -18.54
N ARG A 252 -16.92 4.67 -18.69
CA ARG A 252 -17.10 3.76 -17.55
C ARG A 252 -15.86 3.77 -16.66
N GLY A 253 -16.04 3.45 -15.39
CA GLY A 253 -14.97 3.13 -14.48
C GLY A 253 -14.30 1.80 -14.82
N ASP A 254 -13.41 1.36 -13.95
CA ASP A 254 -12.66 0.11 -14.11
C ASP A 254 -13.06 -0.89 -13.01
N VAL A 255 -12.75 -2.16 -13.23
CA VAL A 255 -12.84 -3.19 -12.17
C VAL A 255 -11.45 -3.47 -11.67
N LEU A 256 -11.29 -3.39 -10.35
CA LEU A 256 -10.08 -3.76 -9.64
C LEU A 256 -10.35 -5.08 -8.93
N VAL A 257 -9.67 -6.13 -9.37
CA VAL A 257 -9.81 -7.47 -8.81
C VAL A 257 -8.63 -7.73 -7.88
N GLU A 258 -8.87 -7.71 -6.58
CA GLU A 258 -7.88 -8.04 -5.56
C GLU A 258 -7.72 -9.55 -5.49
N VAL A 259 -6.47 -10.01 -5.55
CA VAL A 259 -6.15 -11.43 -5.51
C VAL A 259 -5.83 -11.86 -4.08
N ILE A 260 -6.56 -12.86 -3.60
CA ILE A 260 -6.35 -13.48 -2.29
C ILE A 260 -5.77 -14.86 -2.52
N VAL A 261 -4.50 -15.06 -2.14
CA VAL A 261 -3.80 -16.32 -2.29
C VAL A 261 -4.04 -17.21 -1.07
N GLY A 262 -4.53 -18.42 -1.30
CA GLY A 262 -4.71 -19.44 -0.27
C GLY A 262 -3.36 -19.90 0.31
N ARG A 263 -3.35 -20.22 1.62
CA ARG A 263 -2.16 -20.81 2.26
C ARG A 263 -1.92 -22.22 1.73
N HIS A 264 -0.64 -22.54 1.44
CA HIS A 264 -0.23 -23.88 1.09
C HIS A 264 0.27 -24.64 2.32
N PRO A 265 -0.02 -25.95 2.47
CA PRO A 265 0.39 -26.71 3.66
C PRO A 265 1.92 -26.90 3.77
N ILE A 266 2.63 -26.94 2.65
CA ILE A 266 4.07 -27.22 2.60
C ILE A 266 4.87 -25.95 2.29
N PHE A 267 4.40 -25.13 1.34
CA PHE A 267 5.15 -24.00 0.80
C PHE A 267 4.79 -22.69 1.49
N GLN A 268 5.83 -21.92 1.82
CA GLN A 268 5.73 -20.55 2.31
C GLN A 268 6.46 -19.65 1.31
N ARG A 269 5.82 -18.54 0.92
CA ARG A 269 6.38 -17.58 -0.01
C ARG A 269 6.92 -16.36 0.74
N GLN A 270 8.11 -15.91 0.35
CA GLN A 270 8.66 -14.60 0.71
C GLN A 270 9.16 -13.94 -0.59
N GLU A 271 8.46 -12.92 -1.03
CA GLU A 271 8.71 -12.26 -2.32
C GLU A 271 8.70 -13.24 -3.51
N PHE A 272 9.87 -13.56 -4.06
CA PHE A 272 10.02 -14.52 -5.16
C PHE A 272 10.53 -15.88 -4.71
N ASP A 273 10.94 -16.01 -3.46
CA ASP A 273 11.49 -17.24 -2.93
C ASP A 273 10.42 -18.08 -2.24
N ILE A 274 10.61 -19.40 -2.30
CA ILE A 274 9.76 -20.39 -1.65
C ILE A 274 10.55 -21.06 -0.54
N PHE A 275 9.91 -21.30 0.57
CA PHE A 275 10.46 -22.00 1.72
C PHE A 275 9.63 -23.24 2.02
N SER A 276 10.30 -24.35 2.29
CA SER A 276 9.66 -25.59 2.74
C SER A 276 10.53 -26.33 3.72
N THR A 277 9.93 -27.27 4.46
CA THR A 277 10.62 -28.15 5.37
C THR A 277 10.41 -29.59 4.92
N VAL A 278 11.49 -30.34 4.81
CA VAL A 278 11.46 -31.74 4.39
C VAL A 278 12.03 -32.61 5.51
N PRO A 279 11.24 -33.53 6.08
CA PRO A 279 11.74 -34.47 7.06
C PRO A 279 12.62 -35.54 6.39
N ILE A 280 13.78 -35.81 6.98
CA ILE A 280 14.66 -36.88 6.58
C ILE A 280 14.89 -37.85 7.75
N SER A 281 15.13 -39.13 7.47
CA SER A 281 15.43 -40.09 8.51
C SER A 281 16.85 -39.89 9.05
N PHE A 282 17.08 -40.30 10.31
CA PHE A 282 18.39 -40.30 10.91
C PHE A 282 19.43 -41.07 10.07
N ALA A 283 19.02 -42.21 9.49
CA ALA A 283 19.89 -43.03 8.66
C ALA A 283 20.35 -42.26 7.40
N VAL A 284 19.45 -41.57 6.69
CA VAL A 284 19.78 -40.73 5.55
C VAL A 284 20.67 -39.54 5.96
N ALA A 285 20.40 -38.94 7.10
CA ALA A 285 21.20 -37.84 7.60
C ALA A 285 22.66 -38.27 7.92
N ALA A 286 22.82 -39.48 8.51
CA ALA A 286 24.11 -40.00 8.91
C ALA A 286 24.93 -40.59 7.74
N LEU A 287 24.28 -41.37 6.88
CA LEU A 287 24.95 -42.14 5.82
C LEU A 287 24.95 -41.41 4.46
N GLY A 288 24.11 -40.40 4.31
CA GLY A 288 23.78 -39.82 3.03
C GLY A 288 22.71 -40.62 2.29
N GLY A 289 22.28 -40.10 1.16
CA GLY A 289 21.32 -40.79 0.29
C GLY A 289 20.39 -39.82 -0.44
N GLU A 290 19.61 -40.35 -1.35
CA GLU A 290 18.67 -39.59 -2.16
C GLU A 290 17.37 -39.30 -1.40
N VAL A 291 16.92 -38.07 -1.46
CA VAL A 291 15.63 -37.61 -0.91
C VAL A 291 14.81 -36.95 -1.99
N LEU A 292 13.52 -37.29 -2.02
CA LEU A 292 12.57 -36.69 -2.93
C LEU A 292 11.99 -35.43 -2.31
N ILE A 293 12.19 -34.30 -2.97
CA ILE A 293 11.72 -32.99 -2.50
C ILE A 293 10.59 -32.53 -3.40
N ASP A 294 9.44 -32.18 -2.78
CA ASP A 294 8.33 -31.55 -3.49
C ASP A 294 8.69 -30.09 -3.80
N THR A 295 8.55 -29.70 -5.06
CA THR A 295 8.66 -28.33 -5.52
C THR A 295 7.39 -27.92 -6.27
N VAL A 296 7.22 -26.64 -6.52
CA VAL A 296 6.07 -26.15 -7.30
C VAL A 296 6.05 -26.67 -8.74
N ASP A 297 7.20 -27.07 -9.30
CA ASP A 297 7.31 -27.62 -10.64
C ASP A 297 7.22 -29.16 -10.67
N GLY A 298 7.01 -29.78 -9.52
CA GLY A 298 7.04 -31.23 -9.36
C GLY A 298 8.13 -31.69 -8.41
N LYS A 299 8.41 -33.00 -8.43
CA LYS A 299 9.36 -33.63 -7.50
C LYS A 299 10.79 -33.58 -8.03
N VAL A 300 11.72 -33.26 -7.15
CA VAL A 300 13.16 -33.21 -7.45
C VAL A 300 13.91 -34.15 -6.53
N VAL A 301 14.77 -34.98 -7.07
CA VAL A 301 15.67 -35.84 -6.28
C VAL A 301 16.87 -34.98 -5.85
N TYR A 302 17.18 -35.01 -4.57
CA TYR A 302 18.34 -34.33 -4.00
C TYR A 302 19.23 -35.34 -3.24
N ASP A 303 20.53 -35.29 -3.52
CA ASP A 303 21.51 -36.15 -2.84
C ASP A 303 21.99 -35.48 -1.55
N VAL A 304 21.57 -36.06 -0.41
CA VAL A 304 21.93 -35.61 0.94
C VAL A 304 23.29 -36.16 1.29
N LYS A 305 24.22 -35.29 1.67
CA LYS A 305 25.55 -35.68 2.09
C LYS A 305 25.54 -36.36 3.45
N ALA A 306 26.42 -37.36 3.64
CA ALA A 306 26.63 -38.00 4.93
C ALA A 306 27.00 -36.96 5.99
N GLY A 307 26.45 -37.11 7.20
CA GLY A 307 26.67 -36.19 8.32
C GLY A 307 25.85 -34.90 8.24
N THR A 308 24.81 -34.84 7.41
CA THR A 308 23.91 -33.68 7.33
C THR A 308 23.18 -33.49 8.67
N GLN A 309 23.24 -32.26 9.20
CA GLN A 309 22.60 -31.91 10.46
C GLN A 309 21.17 -31.41 10.24
N THR A 310 20.36 -31.49 11.31
CA THR A 310 19.02 -30.88 11.28
C THR A 310 19.11 -29.38 11.04
N ASP A 311 18.07 -28.79 10.44
CA ASP A 311 17.99 -27.37 10.03
C ASP A 311 18.99 -26.97 8.94
N THR A 312 19.63 -27.95 8.27
CA THR A 312 20.44 -27.68 7.09
C THR A 312 19.57 -27.13 5.98
N LYS A 313 19.93 -25.95 5.47
CA LYS A 313 19.23 -25.29 4.37
C LYS A 313 19.90 -25.57 3.04
N ILE A 314 19.13 -26.04 2.09
CA ILE A 314 19.55 -26.25 0.70
C ILE A 314 18.81 -25.29 -0.21
N ARG A 315 19.47 -24.86 -1.28
CA ARG A 315 18.92 -23.93 -2.26
C ARG A 315 18.75 -24.62 -3.61
N LEU A 316 17.48 -24.72 -4.04
CA LEU A 316 17.15 -25.21 -5.37
C LEU A 316 16.95 -23.98 -6.29
N ARG A 317 17.96 -23.72 -7.11
CA ARG A 317 17.99 -22.51 -7.95
C ARG A 317 16.89 -22.52 -9.00
N GLY A 318 16.22 -21.37 -9.18
CA GLY A 318 15.17 -21.17 -10.16
C GLY A 318 13.89 -21.97 -9.91
N LYS A 319 13.70 -22.52 -8.69
CA LYS A 319 12.51 -23.26 -8.29
C LYS A 319 11.54 -22.44 -7.41
N GLY A 320 11.74 -21.13 -7.34
CA GLY A 320 10.87 -20.19 -6.68
C GLY A 320 9.72 -19.68 -7.56
N VAL A 321 9.18 -18.51 -7.23
CA VAL A 321 8.08 -17.85 -7.94
C VAL A 321 8.64 -16.98 -9.06
N PRO A 322 8.05 -16.99 -10.27
CA PRO A 322 8.44 -16.09 -11.34
C PRO A 322 8.05 -14.65 -11.02
N SER A 323 8.83 -13.69 -11.53
CA SER A 323 8.48 -12.28 -11.42
C SER A 323 7.36 -11.94 -12.42
N TRP A 324 6.30 -11.28 -11.95
CA TRP A 324 5.21 -10.84 -12.80
C TRP A 324 5.64 -9.74 -13.80
N ARG A 325 6.74 -9.02 -13.52
CA ARG A 325 7.30 -7.98 -14.40
C ARG A 325 8.23 -8.54 -15.47
N ASN A 326 9.04 -9.52 -15.11
CA ASN A 326 9.99 -10.15 -16.02
C ASN A 326 9.94 -11.67 -15.83
N LYS A 327 9.37 -12.38 -16.81
CA LYS A 327 9.17 -13.83 -16.75
C LYS A 327 10.48 -14.63 -16.73
N ASP A 328 11.58 -14.02 -17.17
CA ASP A 328 12.91 -14.65 -17.16
C ASP A 328 13.57 -14.65 -15.77
N VAL A 329 13.04 -13.82 -14.86
CA VAL A 329 13.51 -13.75 -13.48
C VAL A 329 12.61 -14.60 -12.61
N ARG A 330 13.23 -15.59 -11.96
CA ARG A 330 12.55 -16.50 -11.04
C ARG A 330 13.37 -16.62 -9.76
N GLY A 331 12.69 -16.64 -8.61
CA GLY A 331 13.32 -16.88 -7.31
C GLY A 331 13.77 -18.31 -7.12
N ASP A 332 14.23 -18.62 -5.93
CA ASP A 332 14.74 -19.93 -5.55
C ASP A 332 13.83 -20.61 -4.53
N HIS A 333 14.02 -21.92 -4.40
CA HIS A 333 13.33 -22.67 -3.36
C HIS A 333 14.35 -23.07 -2.29
N TYR A 334 14.16 -22.58 -1.08
CA TYR A 334 14.94 -22.91 0.09
C TYR A 334 14.26 -24.02 0.87
N VAL A 335 14.93 -25.16 0.96
CA VAL A 335 14.42 -26.33 1.67
C VAL A 335 15.22 -26.53 2.95
N THR A 336 14.54 -26.61 4.07
CA THR A 336 15.15 -26.92 5.36
C THR A 336 14.99 -28.42 5.63
N LEU A 337 16.11 -29.13 5.73
CA LEU A 337 16.11 -30.54 6.08
C LEU A 337 16.01 -30.70 7.60
N VAL A 338 15.02 -31.45 8.05
CA VAL A 338 14.81 -31.71 9.48
C VAL A 338 14.93 -33.21 9.75
N VAL A 339 15.88 -33.57 10.60
CA VAL A 339 16.07 -34.97 10.99
C VAL A 339 14.91 -35.39 11.90
N GLN A 340 14.13 -36.34 11.43
CA GLN A 340 13.01 -36.88 12.20
C GLN A 340 13.40 -38.18 12.90
N THR A 341 13.24 -38.18 14.22
CA THR A 341 13.41 -39.36 15.02
C THR A 341 12.11 -40.22 14.97
N PRO A 342 12.21 -41.52 14.70
CA PRO A 342 11.02 -42.36 14.61
C PRO A 342 10.39 -42.58 16.00
N ASP A 343 9.08 -42.38 16.14
CA ASP A 343 8.34 -42.53 17.38
C ASP A 343 8.15 -44.00 17.77
N LYS A 344 8.04 -44.91 16.78
CA LYS A 344 7.78 -46.33 16.97
C LYS A 344 8.86 -47.16 16.32
N LEU A 345 9.66 -47.85 17.14
CA LEU A 345 10.69 -48.74 16.67
C LEU A 345 10.32 -50.21 16.98
N LYS A 346 10.56 -51.09 16.02
CA LYS A 346 10.51 -52.54 16.23
C LYS A 346 11.62 -52.96 17.21
N PRO A 347 11.44 -54.09 17.92
CA PRO A 347 12.45 -54.56 18.91
C PRO A 347 13.85 -54.73 18.29
N GLU A 348 13.93 -55.25 17.08
CA GLU A 348 15.17 -55.44 16.33
C GLU A 348 15.89 -54.12 16.03
N ALA A 349 15.12 -53.08 15.59
CA ALA A 349 15.68 -51.74 15.34
C ALA A 349 16.19 -51.06 16.59
N LYS A 350 15.55 -51.31 17.76
CA LYS A 350 16.03 -50.81 19.04
C LYS A 350 17.37 -51.40 19.43
N GLU A 351 17.54 -52.73 19.18
CA GLU A 351 18.79 -53.40 19.46
C GLU A 351 19.93 -52.92 18.58
N LEU A 352 19.68 -52.73 17.29
CA LEU A 352 20.65 -52.16 16.35
C LEU A 352 21.06 -50.72 16.73
N LEU A 353 20.11 -49.90 17.22
CA LEU A 353 20.42 -48.55 17.68
C LEU A 353 21.27 -48.54 18.97
N LYS A 354 21.05 -49.50 19.89
CA LYS A 354 21.90 -49.66 21.06
C LYS A 354 23.33 -50.07 20.69
N GLN A 355 23.48 -50.97 19.71
CA GLN A 355 24.78 -51.39 19.22
C GLN A 355 25.48 -50.21 18.52
N PHE A 356 24.74 -49.41 17.73
CA PHE A 356 25.26 -48.19 17.12
C PHE A 356 25.76 -47.21 18.16
N ASP A 357 24.99 -46.91 19.20
CA ASP A 357 25.37 -46.01 20.30
C ASP A 357 26.64 -46.49 21.05
N ALA A 358 26.75 -47.82 21.27
CA ALA A 358 27.95 -48.41 21.85
C ALA A 358 29.19 -48.29 20.98
N LEU A 359 29.03 -48.34 19.65
CA LEU A 359 30.15 -48.27 18.70
C LEU A 359 30.61 -46.84 18.44
N THR A 360 29.71 -45.87 18.38
CA THR A 360 30.03 -44.47 18.13
C THR A 360 30.58 -43.74 19.35
N GLY A 361 30.20 -44.16 20.55
CA GLY A 361 30.63 -43.53 21.80
C GLY A 361 30.10 -42.10 22.00
N ASP A 362 29.27 -41.62 21.10
CA ASP A 362 28.75 -40.24 21.04
C ASP A 362 27.57 -40.00 22.01
N SER A 363 27.70 -40.44 23.25
CA SER A 363 26.70 -40.18 24.29
C SER A 363 26.75 -38.71 24.73
N LEU A 364 26.42 -37.78 23.82
CA LEU A 364 26.35 -36.35 24.09
C LEU A 364 25.38 -36.09 25.26
N ASN A 365 25.94 -35.69 26.41
CA ASN A 365 25.17 -35.37 27.67
C ASN A 365 24.19 -36.46 28.17
N ALA A 366 24.27 -37.68 27.65
CA ALA A 366 23.51 -38.79 28.23
C ALA A 366 24.10 -39.17 29.59
N VAL A 367 23.27 -39.15 30.60
CA VAL A 367 23.66 -39.70 31.91
C VAL A 367 23.91 -41.20 31.69
N LYS A 368 25.16 -41.61 31.67
CA LYS A 368 25.50 -43.05 31.73
C LYS A 368 24.80 -43.59 32.96
N ASN A 369 23.84 -44.49 32.76
CA ASN A 369 23.27 -45.24 33.86
C ASN A 369 24.46 -45.88 34.60
N ALA A 370 24.75 -45.36 35.77
CA ALA A 370 25.77 -45.84 36.66
C ALA A 370 25.31 -47.19 37.30
N THR A 371 25.32 -48.24 36.47
CA THR A 371 25.18 -49.61 36.90
C THR A 371 26.33 -50.42 36.30
N GLU A 372 27.55 -49.99 36.52
CA GLU A 372 28.78 -50.80 36.51
C GLU A 372 30.00 -49.91 36.79
N ALA A 373 30.04 -49.36 37.98
CA ALA A 373 31.28 -48.96 38.60
C ALA A 373 31.14 -49.28 40.07
N GLY A 374 31.57 -50.51 40.36
CA GLY A 374 31.68 -51.04 41.69
C GLY A 374 32.48 -50.13 42.60
N GLU A 375 32.02 -50.14 43.83
CA GLU A 375 32.73 -50.06 45.07
C GLU A 375 34.16 -49.45 44.99
N ASN A 376 34.31 -48.21 45.44
CA ASN A 376 35.31 -47.90 46.47
C ASN A 376 35.09 -46.49 47.05
N GLY A 377 34.70 -46.46 48.24
CA GLY A 377 35.28 -45.73 49.41
C GLY A 377 35.19 -44.24 49.41
N SER A 378 34.39 -43.72 50.20
CA SER A 378 34.60 -43.25 51.55
C SER A 378 33.58 -42.14 51.90
N LYS A 379 33.08 -42.34 53.07
CA LYS A 379 32.20 -41.44 53.81
C LYS A 379 32.86 -40.09 54.04
N GLU A 380 32.14 -39.02 53.82
CA GLU A 380 32.23 -37.89 54.73
C GLU A 380 30.85 -37.25 54.89
N LYS A 381 30.54 -37.02 56.15
CA LYS A 381 29.27 -36.57 56.71
C LYS A 381 29.20 -35.04 56.75
N ASP A 382 27.98 -34.62 56.75
CA ASP A 382 27.38 -33.46 57.44
C ASP A 382 27.79 -32.05 57.10
N SER A 383 26.82 -31.24 56.59
CA SER A 383 26.10 -30.35 57.49
C SER A 383 25.02 -29.53 56.77
N LYS A 384 23.92 -29.47 57.42
CA LYS A 384 22.74 -28.63 57.25
C LYS A 384 23.09 -27.16 56.91
N ASP A 385 22.36 -26.52 55.98
CA ASP A 385 21.42 -25.48 56.43
C ASP A 385 20.52 -25.03 55.29
N GLY A 386 19.26 -24.86 55.63
CA GLY A 386 18.21 -24.49 54.74
C GLY A 386 18.18 -23.00 54.43
N LYS A 387 17.57 -22.70 53.29
CA LYS A 387 16.60 -21.60 53.20
C LYS A 387 15.82 -21.67 51.87
N LYS A 388 14.53 -21.92 52.02
CA LYS A 388 13.49 -21.65 51.04
C LYS A 388 13.54 -20.19 50.53
N LYS A 389 13.48 -19.96 49.26
CA LYS A 389 12.73 -18.84 48.73
C LYS A 389 12.04 -19.19 47.41
N LYS A 390 10.71 -19.21 47.50
CA LYS A 390 9.75 -19.09 46.37
C LYS A 390 9.96 -17.76 45.65
N PHE A 391 9.82 -17.75 44.33
CA PHE A 391 9.22 -16.67 43.53
C PHE A 391 8.84 -17.32 42.20
N TRP A 392 7.66 -17.42 41.91
CA TRP A 392 6.55 -16.80 41.19
C TRP A 392 7.03 -15.68 40.24
N LYS A 393 6.88 -15.79 39.03
CA LYS A 393 5.81 -15.66 37.99
C LYS A 393 6.45 -15.85 36.65
#